data_04aa5da46cc71876c5a1a6967e4bdcea
#
_entry.id   04aa5da46cc71876c5a1a6967e4bdcea
#
_cell.length_a   1.000
_cell.length_b   1.000
_cell.length_c   1.000
_cell.angle_alpha   90.00
_cell.angle_beta   90.00
_cell.angle_gamma   90.00
#
_symmetry.space_group_name_H-M   'P 1'
#
loop_
_entity.id
_entity.type
_entity.pdbx_description
1 polymer ?
#
loop_
_entity_poly.entity_id
_entity_poly.type
_entity_poly.pdbx_seq_one_letter_code
_entity_poly.pdbx_strand_id
1 'polypeptide(L)'
;MMGWSDGDTTVLSARLVSSVQAVMAASAGLIIVSSCTDVMDDRHWLTDAYVLLATPYFAYDIYAMFLCHRHKLQVKGHEEAGTVVSFLRREVLMVLHHVFMVTFCSPASLLWRQGKGDYFQGVLFLAELSTPFVCLGKVLIQYKKQETLLHKINGVLMMVTFFCCRVVLFPYLYYTYSRHASMPLYTVPLVAPWQCNMGVALLWPLQLYWFTLILKGALRLFTKHSNTPPHRAAVKLNEGGS
;
A
#
# COMPACT_ATOMS: atom_id res chain seq x y z
N MET A 1 -11.82 22.15 22.80
CA MET A 1 -11.73 22.12 21.32
C MET A 1 -10.29 21.81 20.96
N MET A 2 -9.97 20.64 20.39
CA MET A 2 -8.64 20.39 19.85
C MET A 2 -8.45 21.30 18.64
N GLY A 3 -7.56 22.31 18.76
CA GLY A 3 -7.16 23.13 17.63
C GLY A 3 -6.36 22.26 16.66
N TRP A 4 -6.98 21.86 15.57
CA TRP A 4 -6.32 21.16 14.46
C TRP A 4 -5.44 22.18 13.75
N SER A 5 -4.15 21.87 13.60
CA SER A 5 -3.30 22.69 12.73
C SER A 5 -3.65 22.40 11.28
N ASP A 6 -3.53 23.37 10.38
CA ASP A 6 -3.78 23.18 8.94
C ASP A 6 -2.95 22.03 8.36
N GLY A 7 -1.75 21.80 8.91
CA GLY A 7 -0.89 20.69 8.52
C GLY A 7 -1.41 19.32 8.92
N ASP A 8 -2.05 19.19 10.07
CA ASP A 8 -2.66 17.93 10.53
C ASP A 8 -3.86 17.57 9.64
N THR A 9 -4.66 18.58 9.28
CA THR A 9 -5.80 18.42 8.38
C THR A 9 -5.36 17.95 6.98
N THR A 10 -4.30 18.53 6.42
CA THR A 10 -3.76 18.15 5.11
C THR A 10 -3.29 16.69 5.11
N VAL A 11 -2.55 16.27 6.14
CA VAL A 11 -2.07 14.88 6.24
C VAL A 11 -3.23 13.90 6.40
N LEU A 12 -4.21 14.22 7.25
CA LEU A 12 -5.38 13.37 7.46
C LEU A 12 -6.21 13.24 6.18
N SER A 13 -6.47 14.35 5.48
CA SER A 13 -7.21 14.37 4.21
C SER A 13 -6.53 13.49 3.15
N ALA A 14 -5.21 13.62 2.98
CA ALA A 14 -4.45 12.79 2.06
C ALA A 14 -4.59 11.29 2.40
N ARG A 15 -4.54 10.90 3.70
CA ARG A 15 -4.71 9.49 4.12
C ARG A 15 -6.13 8.98 3.93
N LEU A 16 -7.13 9.83 4.12
CA LEU A 16 -8.54 9.50 3.85
C LEU A 16 -8.75 9.24 2.36
N VAL A 17 -8.31 10.14 1.49
CA VAL A 17 -8.41 9.97 0.02
C VAL A 17 -7.73 8.68 -0.42
N SER A 18 -6.50 8.40 0.05
CA SER A 18 -5.80 7.15 -0.24
C SER A 18 -6.57 5.91 0.25
N SER A 19 -7.22 5.99 1.42
CA SER A 19 -8.02 4.87 1.94
C SER A 19 -9.28 4.63 1.13
N VAL A 20 -9.98 5.68 0.72
CA VAL A 20 -11.18 5.58 -0.14
C VAL A 20 -10.81 4.96 -1.49
N GLN A 21 -9.75 5.48 -2.13
CA GLN A 21 -9.27 4.93 -3.40
C GLN A 21 -8.89 3.44 -3.26
N ALA A 22 -8.22 3.07 -2.19
CA ALA A 22 -7.81 1.68 -1.94
C ALA A 22 -9.01 0.75 -1.73
N VAL A 23 -10.07 1.20 -1.05
CA VAL A 23 -11.33 0.45 -0.93
C VAL A 23 -11.99 0.28 -2.30
N MET A 24 -12.03 1.33 -3.11
CA MET A 24 -12.56 1.26 -4.49
C MET A 24 -11.75 0.27 -5.33
N ALA A 25 -10.40 0.30 -5.24
CA ALA A 25 -9.52 -0.64 -5.92
C ALA A 25 -9.81 -2.09 -5.55
N ALA A 26 -9.81 -2.37 -4.24
CA ALA A 26 -10.06 -3.72 -3.74
C ALA A 26 -11.46 -4.22 -4.11
N SER A 27 -12.49 -3.35 -4.05
CA SER A 27 -13.86 -3.69 -4.47
C SER A 27 -13.93 -3.99 -5.97
N ALA A 28 -13.32 -3.16 -6.81
CA ALA A 28 -13.23 -3.40 -8.26
C ALA A 28 -12.50 -4.72 -8.54
N GLY A 29 -11.38 -4.97 -7.86
CA GLY A 29 -10.63 -6.24 -7.96
C GLY A 29 -11.48 -7.46 -7.61
N LEU A 30 -12.22 -7.42 -6.51
CA LEU A 30 -13.12 -8.50 -6.09
C LEU A 30 -14.22 -8.76 -7.12
N ILE A 31 -14.86 -7.70 -7.64
CA ILE A 31 -15.91 -7.81 -8.66
C ILE A 31 -15.35 -8.47 -9.92
N ILE A 32 -14.20 -8.00 -10.42
CA ILE A 32 -13.59 -8.53 -11.64
C ILE A 32 -13.20 -10.00 -11.43
N VAL A 33 -12.47 -10.32 -10.35
CA VAL A 33 -11.99 -11.69 -10.08
C VAL A 33 -13.16 -12.67 -9.91
N SER A 34 -14.25 -12.26 -9.26
CA SER A 34 -15.43 -13.10 -9.07
C SER A 34 -16.30 -13.26 -10.33
N SER A 35 -16.16 -12.35 -11.29
CA SER A 35 -16.94 -12.37 -12.54
C SER A 35 -16.25 -13.14 -13.67
N CYS A 36 -14.92 -13.26 -13.64
CA CYS A 36 -14.14 -13.97 -14.65
C CYS A 36 -14.12 -15.47 -14.35
N THR A 37 -14.54 -16.28 -15.30
CA THR A 37 -14.44 -17.75 -15.27
C THR A 37 -13.18 -18.22 -16.00
N ASP A 38 -12.85 -17.60 -17.13
CA ASP A 38 -11.56 -17.76 -17.81
C ASP A 38 -10.60 -16.65 -17.41
N VAL A 39 -9.39 -17.03 -16.96
CA VAL A 39 -8.40 -16.09 -16.43
C VAL A 39 -7.72 -15.25 -17.51
N MET A 40 -7.78 -15.67 -18.78
CA MET A 40 -7.10 -14.98 -19.90
C MET A 40 -8.06 -14.28 -20.86
N ASP A 41 -9.17 -14.91 -21.20
CA ASP A 41 -10.01 -14.48 -22.32
C ASP A 41 -11.26 -13.73 -21.85
N ASP A 42 -11.71 -13.90 -20.60
CA ASP A 42 -12.84 -13.15 -20.06
C ASP A 42 -12.49 -11.66 -19.92
N ARG A 43 -13.45 -10.82 -20.34
CA ARG A 43 -13.32 -9.35 -20.29
C ARG A 43 -14.35 -8.76 -19.33
N HIS A 44 -13.93 -7.79 -18.56
CA HIS A 44 -14.79 -7.06 -17.64
C HIS A 44 -14.61 -5.55 -17.82
N TRP A 45 -15.69 -4.83 -18.13
CA TRP A 45 -15.69 -3.40 -18.41
C TRP A 45 -15.03 -2.55 -17.31
N LEU A 46 -15.17 -2.99 -16.05
CA LEU A 46 -14.64 -2.28 -14.88
C LEU A 46 -13.11 -2.23 -14.87
N THR A 47 -12.43 -3.16 -15.55
CA THR A 47 -10.97 -3.23 -15.55
C THR A 47 -10.37 -1.96 -16.16
N ASP A 48 -10.74 -1.63 -17.39
CA ASP A 48 -10.22 -0.46 -18.09
C ASP A 48 -10.75 0.84 -17.45
N ALA A 49 -12.04 0.87 -17.07
CA ALA A 49 -12.64 2.01 -16.39
C ALA A 49 -11.91 2.35 -15.08
N TYR A 50 -11.55 1.33 -14.28
CA TYR A 50 -10.84 1.56 -13.03
C TYR A 50 -9.38 2.00 -13.26
N VAL A 51 -8.67 1.45 -14.23
CA VAL A 51 -7.30 1.93 -14.58
C VAL A 51 -7.32 3.41 -14.98
N LEU A 52 -8.30 3.83 -15.80
CA LEU A 52 -8.46 5.23 -16.19
C LEU A 52 -8.71 6.15 -14.99
N LEU A 53 -9.46 5.69 -14.00
CA LEU A 53 -9.70 6.43 -12.75
C LEU A 53 -8.47 6.44 -11.85
N ALA A 54 -7.75 5.32 -11.73
CA ALA A 54 -6.60 5.17 -10.83
C ALA A 54 -5.35 5.92 -11.33
N THR A 55 -5.18 6.05 -12.65
CA THR A 55 -4.00 6.71 -13.22
C THR A 55 -3.85 8.17 -12.76
N PRO A 56 -4.86 9.07 -12.93
CA PRO A 56 -4.76 10.44 -12.41
C PRO A 56 -4.67 10.48 -10.88
N TYR A 57 -5.24 9.52 -10.16
CA TYR A 57 -5.09 9.43 -8.73
C TYR A 57 -3.62 9.22 -8.32
N PHE A 58 -2.88 8.31 -8.95
CA PHE A 58 -1.45 8.10 -8.63
C PHE A 58 -0.62 9.35 -8.90
N ALA A 59 -0.92 10.13 -9.94
CA ALA A 59 -0.28 11.41 -10.18
C ALA A 59 -0.62 12.44 -9.08
N TYR A 60 -1.90 12.50 -8.67
CA TYR A 60 -2.34 13.32 -7.55
C TYR A 60 -1.67 12.94 -6.23
N ASP A 61 -1.50 11.64 -5.95
CA ASP A 61 -0.93 11.17 -4.68
C ASP A 61 0.54 11.58 -4.53
N ILE A 62 1.32 11.66 -5.62
CA ILE A 62 2.68 12.25 -5.61
C ILE A 62 2.62 13.71 -5.12
N TYR A 63 1.69 14.50 -5.66
CA TYR A 63 1.50 15.88 -5.26
C TYR A 63 1.05 16.00 -3.79
N ALA A 64 0.11 15.18 -3.36
CA ALA A 64 -0.36 15.14 -1.97
C ALA A 64 0.75 14.77 -0.99
N MET A 65 1.62 13.80 -1.35
CA MET A 65 2.80 13.46 -0.57
C MET A 65 3.78 14.63 -0.47
N PHE A 66 4.01 15.35 -1.56
CA PHE A 66 4.84 16.54 -1.56
C PHE A 66 4.28 17.63 -0.63
N LEU A 67 2.98 17.92 -0.69
CA LEU A 67 2.34 18.87 0.22
C LEU A 67 2.48 18.47 1.70
N CYS A 68 2.26 17.18 2.00
CA CYS A 68 2.46 16.66 3.35
C CYS A 68 3.91 16.81 3.83
N HIS A 69 4.90 16.63 2.93
CA HIS A 69 6.30 16.82 3.25
C HIS A 69 6.61 18.29 3.53
N ARG A 70 6.15 19.20 2.67
CA ARG A 70 6.32 20.66 2.80
C ARG A 70 5.76 21.16 4.12
N HIS A 71 4.54 20.79 4.48
CA HIS A 71 3.93 21.13 5.76
C HIS A 71 4.74 20.67 6.97
N LYS A 72 5.28 19.46 6.92
CA LYS A 72 6.14 18.94 8.00
C LYS A 72 7.43 19.73 8.17
N LEU A 73 7.99 20.29 7.09
CA LEU A 73 9.17 21.15 7.16
C LEU A 73 8.82 22.52 7.73
N GLN A 74 7.71 23.14 7.30
CA GLN A 74 7.24 24.44 7.81
C GLN A 74 7.01 24.42 9.32
N VAL A 75 6.36 23.38 9.84
CA VAL A 75 6.15 23.20 11.30
C VAL A 75 7.49 23.08 12.06
N LYS A 76 8.56 22.62 11.40
CA LYS A 76 9.90 22.52 12.00
C LYS A 76 10.75 23.78 11.83
N GLY A 77 10.22 24.85 11.23
CA GLY A 77 10.94 26.11 11.03
C GLY A 77 12.06 26.05 9.99
N HIS A 78 12.01 25.07 9.07
CA HIS A 78 12.99 24.97 7.99
C HIS A 78 12.52 25.75 6.77
N GLU A 79 13.41 26.54 6.18
CA GLU A 79 13.14 27.32 4.98
C GLU A 79 12.83 26.45 3.76
N GLU A 80 12.09 27.01 2.78
CA GLU A 80 11.62 26.29 1.58
C GLU A 80 12.72 25.87 0.61
N ALA A 81 13.92 26.45 0.73
CA ALA A 81 15.06 26.13 -0.14
C ALA A 81 15.48 24.65 0.03
N GLY A 82 15.37 23.89 -1.06
CA GLY A 82 15.69 22.45 -1.08
C GLY A 82 14.56 21.50 -0.73
N THR A 83 13.32 21.98 -0.54
CA THR A 83 12.15 21.13 -0.18
C THR A 83 11.92 20.00 -1.17
N VAL A 84 12.02 20.25 -2.49
CA VAL A 84 11.83 19.22 -3.54
C VAL A 84 12.92 18.15 -3.45
N VAL A 85 14.17 18.55 -3.30
CA VAL A 85 15.30 17.59 -3.19
C VAL A 85 15.19 16.77 -1.91
N SER A 86 14.82 17.40 -0.79
CA SER A 86 14.57 16.74 0.47
C SER A 86 13.41 15.74 0.37
N PHE A 87 12.32 16.11 -0.29
CA PHE A 87 11.19 15.24 -0.57
C PHE A 87 11.58 14.03 -1.40
N LEU A 88 12.22 14.25 -2.56
CA LEU A 88 12.64 13.17 -3.43
C LEU A 88 13.62 12.22 -2.73
N ARG A 89 14.58 12.76 -1.95
CA ARG A 89 15.53 11.91 -1.20
C ARG A 89 14.85 11.06 -0.14
N ARG A 90 13.81 11.59 0.51
CA ARG A 90 13.10 10.90 1.58
C ARG A 90 12.07 9.89 1.09
N GLU A 91 11.31 10.23 0.05
CA GLU A 91 10.17 9.44 -0.44
C GLU A 91 10.45 8.80 -1.82
N VAL A 92 11.76 8.70 -2.21
CA VAL A 92 12.18 8.27 -3.55
C VAL A 92 11.54 6.97 -4.01
N LEU A 93 11.48 5.95 -3.17
CA LEU A 93 10.91 4.65 -3.53
C LEU A 93 9.40 4.73 -3.78
N MET A 94 8.68 5.55 -3.01
CA MET A 94 7.26 5.75 -3.19
C MET A 94 6.98 6.57 -4.45
N VAL A 95 7.74 7.63 -4.69
CA VAL A 95 7.62 8.45 -5.91
C VAL A 95 7.93 7.60 -7.15
N LEU A 96 9.02 6.83 -7.16
CA LEU A 96 9.36 5.93 -8.27
C LEU A 96 8.28 4.88 -8.50
N HIS A 97 7.70 4.33 -7.43
CA HIS A 97 6.58 3.40 -7.53
C HIS A 97 5.38 4.05 -8.26
N HIS A 98 4.94 5.22 -7.83
CA HIS A 98 3.80 5.91 -8.47
C HIS A 98 4.11 6.34 -9.91
N VAL A 99 5.31 6.85 -10.17
CA VAL A 99 5.75 7.17 -11.53
C VAL A 99 5.70 5.91 -12.41
N PHE A 100 6.19 4.78 -11.92
CA PHE A 100 6.15 3.51 -12.65
C PHE A 100 4.69 3.03 -12.90
N MET A 101 3.80 3.20 -11.91
CA MET A 101 2.38 2.89 -12.09
C MET A 101 1.74 3.73 -13.21
N VAL A 102 2.02 5.04 -13.27
CA VAL A 102 1.46 5.95 -14.27
C VAL A 102 2.09 5.74 -15.66
N THR A 103 3.42 5.61 -15.74
CA THR A 103 4.14 5.63 -17.02
C THR A 103 4.28 4.26 -17.68
N PHE A 104 4.25 3.19 -16.90
CA PHE A 104 4.42 1.83 -17.41
C PHE A 104 3.18 0.95 -17.18
N CYS A 105 2.72 0.82 -15.93
CA CYS A 105 1.62 -0.12 -15.62
C CYS A 105 0.30 0.30 -16.27
N SER A 106 -0.04 1.61 -16.27
CA SER A 106 -1.27 2.09 -16.89
C SER A 106 -1.27 1.91 -18.41
N PRO A 107 -0.23 2.30 -19.18
CA PRO A 107 -0.15 1.99 -20.61
C PRO A 107 -0.11 0.46 -20.89
N ALA A 108 0.58 -0.30 -20.08
CA ALA A 108 0.61 -1.75 -20.24
C ALA A 108 -0.78 -2.36 -20.09
N SER A 109 -1.56 -1.89 -19.12
CA SER A 109 -2.92 -2.33 -18.90
C SER A 109 -3.89 -1.89 -19.98
N LEU A 110 -3.82 -0.64 -20.45
CA LEU A 110 -4.79 -0.07 -21.40
C LEU A 110 -4.46 -0.38 -22.86
N LEU A 111 -3.16 -0.38 -23.24
CA LEU A 111 -2.75 -0.41 -24.65
C LEU A 111 -2.12 -1.76 -25.03
N TRP A 112 -1.25 -2.33 -24.20
CA TRP A 112 -0.45 -3.49 -24.60
C TRP A 112 -1.11 -4.82 -24.27
N ARG A 113 -2.02 -4.85 -23.31
CA ARG A 113 -2.73 -6.06 -22.86
C ARG A 113 -3.75 -6.57 -23.90
N GLN A 114 -4.19 -5.73 -24.82
CA GLN A 114 -5.15 -6.07 -25.89
C GLN A 114 -6.47 -6.68 -25.36
N GLY A 115 -6.88 -6.26 -24.15
CA GLY A 115 -8.11 -6.73 -23.52
C GLY A 115 -8.07 -8.16 -23.00
N LYS A 116 -6.88 -8.77 -22.81
CA LYS A 116 -6.71 -10.08 -22.19
C LYS A 116 -6.28 -9.97 -20.74
N GLY A 117 -6.60 -11.01 -19.95
CA GLY A 117 -6.12 -11.14 -18.57
C GLY A 117 -6.74 -10.14 -17.59
N ASP A 118 -8.02 -9.82 -17.75
CA ASP A 118 -8.75 -8.96 -16.81
C ASP A 118 -8.76 -9.55 -15.39
N TYR A 119 -8.82 -10.87 -15.27
CA TYR A 119 -8.67 -11.56 -13.99
C TYR A 119 -7.36 -11.16 -13.27
N PHE A 120 -6.22 -11.20 -13.98
CA PHE A 120 -4.92 -10.84 -13.42
C PHE A 120 -4.87 -9.38 -12.98
N GLN A 121 -5.50 -8.49 -13.76
CA GLN A 121 -5.61 -7.08 -13.41
C GLN A 121 -6.48 -6.88 -12.16
N GLY A 122 -7.59 -7.61 -12.04
CA GLY A 122 -8.42 -7.63 -10.85
C GLY A 122 -7.66 -8.10 -9.61
N VAL A 123 -6.85 -9.15 -9.73
CA VAL A 123 -5.97 -9.62 -8.65
C VAL A 123 -4.95 -8.55 -8.26
N LEU A 124 -4.36 -7.82 -9.21
CA LEU A 124 -3.45 -6.71 -8.92
C LEU A 124 -4.13 -5.57 -8.16
N PHE A 125 -5.41 -5.28 -8.43
CA PHE A 125 -6.15 -4.27 -7.67
C PHE A 125 -6.34 -4.65 -6.20
N LEU A 126 -6.40 -5.95 -5.88
CA LEU A 126 -6.47 -6.44 -4.49
C LEU A 126 -5.22 -6.10 -3.67
N ALA A 127 -4.11 -5.75 -4.31
CA ALA A 127 -2.92 -5.25 -3.60
C ALA A 127 -3.23 -4.01 -2.73
N GLU A 128 -4.23 -3.23 -3.12
CA GLU A 128 -4.64 -2.04 -2.38
C GLU A 128 -5.42 -2.33 -1.09
N LEU A 129 -5.87 -3.59 -0.86
CA LEU A 129 -6.60 -3.96 0.37
C LEU A 129 -5.82 -3.67 1.66
N SER A 130 -4.50 -3.68 1.62
CA SER A 130 -3.66 -3.37 2.78
C SER A 130 -3.51 -1.86 3.05
N THR A 131 -3.76 -1.00 2.07
CA THR A 131 -3.53 0.45 2.14
C THR A 131 -4.36 1.16 3.23
N PRO A 132 -5.64 0.85 3.48
CA PRO A 132 -6.39 1.47 4.58
C PRO A 132 -5.74 1.22 5.95
N PHE A 133 -5.22 0.01 6.19
CA PHE A 133 -4.53 -0.31 7.44
C PHE A 133 -3.21 0.43 7.58
N VAL A 134 -2.46 0.60 6.48
CA VAL A 134 -1.24 1.42 6.45
C VAL A 134 -1.56 2.89 6.75
N CYS A 135 -2.63 3.43 6.15
CA CYS A 135 -3.07 4.80 6.39
C CYS A 135 -3.51 5.00 7.84
N LEU A 136 -4.33 4.11 8.37
CA LEU A 136 -4.78 4.15 9.77
C LEU A 136 -3.61 4.05 10.73
N GLY A 137 -2.65 3.17 10.48
CA GLY A 137 -1.43 3.05 11.28
C GLY A 137 -0.64 4.37 11.33
N LYS A 138 -0.46 5.03 10.19
CA LYS A 138 0.22 6.35 10.12
C LYS A 138 -0.54 7.44 10.87
N VAL A 139 -1.88 7.45 10.79
CA VAL A 139 -2.74 8.38 11.54
C VAL A 139 -2.61 8.13 13.04
N LEU A 140 -2.70 6.88 13.50
CA LEU A 140 -2.57 6.55 14.92
C LEU A 140 -1.19 6.94 15.49
N ILE A 141 -0.12 6.79 14.69
CA ILE A 141 1.23 7.24 15.07
C ILE A 141 1.27 8.77 15.19
N GLN A 142 0.68 9.51 14.25
CA GLN A 142 0.63 10.97 14.25
C GLN A 142 -0.07 11.50 15.52
N TYR A 143 -1.16 10.86 15.95
CA TYR A 143 -1.90 11.23 17.16
C TYR A 143 -1.35 10.58 18.45
N LYS A 144 -0.15 10.02 18.40
CA LYS A 144 0.51 9.38 19.57
C LYS A 144 -0.33 8.27 20.23
N LYS A 145 -1.19 7.59 19.46
CA LYS A 145 -2.08 6.51 19.91
C LYS A 145 -1.44 5.11 19.73
N GLN A 146 -0.11 5.01 19.77
CA GLN A 146 0.64 3.77 19.53
C GLN A 146 0.42 2.69 20.60
N GLU A 147 0.09 3.09 21.82
CA GLU A 147 -0.12 2.15 22.95
C GLU A 147 -1.56 1.58 22.99
N THR A 148 -2.44 2.05 22.10
CA THR A 148 -3.85 1.59 22.06
C THR A 148 -3.98 0.19 21.49
N LEU A 149 -5.00 -0.55 21.96
CA LEU A 149 -5.38 -1.86 21.41
C LEU A 149 -5.70 -1.74 19.91
N LEU A 150 -6.34 -0.65 19.49
CA LEU A 150 -6.63 -0.38 18.08
C LEU A 150 -5.37 -0.36 17.22
N HIS A 151 -4.28 0.28 17.68
CA HIS A 151 -3.02 0.29 16.95
C HIS A 151 -2.41 -1.11 16.82
N LYS A 152 -2.48 -1.93 17.88
CA LYS A 152 -1.97 -3.31 17.87
C LYS A 152 -2.76 -4.19 16.91
N ILE A 153 -4.10 -4.15 16.97
CA ILE A 153 -4.99 -4.90 16.04
C ILE A 153 -4.73 -4.46 14.60
N ASN A 154 -4.71 -3.14 14.35
CA ASN A 154 -4.42 -2.59 13.02
C ASN A 154 -3.05 -3.06 12.50
N GLY A 155 -2.03 -3.12 13.35
CA GLY A 155 -0.70 -3.62 12.98
C GLY A 155 -0.71 -5.08 12.52
N VAL A 156 -1.47 -5.95 13.21
CA VAL A 156 -1.63 -7.36 12.81
C VAL A 156 -2.39 -7.45 11.48
N LEU A 157 -3.52 -6.74 11.33
CA LEU A 157 -4.31 -6.73 10.10
C LEU A 157 -3.48 -6.20 8.91
N MET A 158 -2.72 -5.11 9.13
CA MET A 158 -1.81 -4.57 8.13
C MET A 158 -0.76 -5.60 7.69
N MET A 159 -0.14 -6.31 8.64
CA MET A 159 0.88 -7.32 8.35
C MET A 159 0.30 -8.48 7.54
N VAL A 160 -0.85 -9.03 7.95
CA VAL A 160 -1.50 -10.15 7.27
C VAL A 160 -1.97 -9.76 5.88
N THR A 161 -2.70 -8.64 5.75
CA THR A 161 -3.21 -8.18 4.45
C THR A 161 -2.08 -7.79 3.50
N PHE A 162 -1.02 -7.15 3.99
CA PHE A 162 0.14 -6.81 3.17
C PHE A 162 0.85 -8.08 2.67
N PHE A 163 1.06 -9.06 3.54
CA PHE A 163 1.69 -10.33 3.15
C PHE A 163 0.86 -11.05 2.07
N CYS A 164 -0.43 -11.26 2.32
CA CYS A 164 -1.30 -11.99 1.38
C CYS A 164 -1.48 -11.23 0.06
N CYS A 165 -1.82 -9.94 0.13
CA CYS A 165 -2.25 -9.19 -1.04
C CYS A 165 -1.11 -8.46 -1.79
N ARG A 166 0.12 -8.43 -1.26
CA ARG A 166 1.26 -7.79 -1.93
C ARG A 166 2.46 -8.70 -2.11
N VAL A 167 2.77 -9.57 -1.13
CA VAL A 167 3.93 -10.47 -1.22
C VAL A 167 3.55 -11.76 -1.95
N VAL A 168 2.49 -12.45 -1.49
CA VAL A 168 2.04 -13.73 -2.06
C VAL A 168 1.36 -13.52 -3.42
N LEU A 169 0.81 -12.34 -3.67
CA LEU A 169 0.11 -12.02 -4.91
C LEU A 169 0.95 -12.31 -6.17
N PHE A 170 2.20 -11.90 -6.22
CA PHE A 170 3.03 -12.09 -7.42
C PHE A 170 3.33 -13.58 -7.73
N PRO A 171 3.78 -14.41 -6.78
CA PRO A 171 3.86 -15.85 -6.99
C PRO A 171 2.52 -16.49 -7.39
N TYR A 172 1.40 -16.01 -6.82
CA TYR A 172 0.06 -16.47 -7.17
C TYR A 172 -0.30 -16.19 -8.63
N LEU A 173 0.04 -15.00 -9.16
CA LEU A 173 -0.19 -14.66 -10.58
C LEU A 173 0.55 -15.64 -11.51
N TYR A 174 1.83 -15.93 -11.23
CA TYR A 174 2.59 -16.90 -12.00
C TYR A 174 2.02 -18.32 -11.88
N TYR A 175 1.61 -18.71 -10.69
CA TYR A 175 0.97 -20.00 -10.45
C TYR A 175 -0.32 -20.14 -11.25
N THR A 176 -1.20 -19.13 -11.23
CA THR A 176 -2.46 -19.14 -11.96
C THR A 176 -2.23 -19.22 -13.48
N TYR A 177 -1.26 -18.46 -13.99
CA TYR A 177 -0.88 -18.54 -15.40
C TYR A 177 -0.32 -19.92 -15.76
N SER A 178 0.54 -20.50 -14.93
CA SER A 178 1.08 -21.86 -15.09
C SER A 178 -0.03 -22.91 -15.19
N ARG A 179 -1.05 -22.80 -14.34
CA ARG A 179 -2.20 -23.72 -14.35
C ARG A 179 -3.05 -23.57 -15.61
N HIS A 180 -3.33 -22.34 -16.03
CA HIS A 180 -4.10 -22.06 -17.24
C HIS A 180 -3.38 -22.56 -18.49
N ALA A 181 -2.08 -22.29 -18.63
CA ALA A 181 -1.28 -22.67 -19.79
C ALA A 181 -0.77 -24.12 -19.73
N SER A 182 -1.10 -24.91 -18.71
CA SER A 182 -0.68 -26.30 -18.50
C SER A 182 0.84 -26.49 -18.61
N MET A 183 1.61 -25.53 -18.07
CA MET A 183 3.07 -25.53 -18.12
C MET A 183 3.70 -25.47 -16.71
N PRO A 184 4.96 -25.93 -16.54
CA PRO A 184 5.67 -25.81 -15.27
C PRO A 184 5.87 -24.36 -14.84
N LEU A 185 5.77 -24.09 -13.54
CA LEU A 185 5.87 -22.74 -12.97
C LEU A 185 7.18 -22.01 -13.33
N TYR A 186 8.30 -22.75 -13.39
CA TYR A 186 9.62 -22.18 -13.71
C TYR A 186 9.77 -21.73 -15.18
N THR A 187 8.89 -22.16 -16.08
CA THR A 187 8.89 -21.74 -17.49
C THR A 187 8.05 -20.47 -17.72
N VAL A 188 7.15 -20.14 -16.79
CA VAL A 188 6.27 -18.97 -16.93
C VAL A 188 7.02 -17.66 -17.19
N PRO A 189 8.12 -17.32 -16.50
CA PRO A 189 8.88 -16.10 -16.80
C PRO A 189 9.43 -16.01 -18.23
N LEU A 190 9.63 -17.15 -18.90
CA LEU A 190 10.17 -17.20 -20.27
C LEU A 190 9.08 -17.04 -21.33
N VAL A 191 7.82 -17.36 -20.99
CA VAL A 191 6.67 -17.37 -21.90
C VAL A 191 5.76 -16.17 -21.69
N ALA A 192 5.64 -15.70 -20.44
CA ALA A 192 4.82 -14.53 -20.11
C ALA A 192 5.31 -13.26 -20.83
N PRO A 193 4.41 -12.36 -21.21
CA PRO A 193 4.79 -11.09 -21.82
C PRO A 193 5.86 -10.36 -21.00
N TRP A 194 6.86 -9.79 -21.68
CA TRP A 194 7.98 -9.12 -21.01
C TRP A 194 7.51 -7.98 -20.09
N GLN A 195 6.38 -7.33 -20.41
CA GLN A 195 5.77 -6.28 -19.60
C GLN A 195 5.37 -6.80 -18.22
N CYS A 196 4.79 -8.01 -18.15
CA CYS A 196 4.43 -8.64 -16.88
C CYS A 196 5.68 -8.94 -16.05
N ASN A 197 6.73 -9.49 -16.68
CA ASN A 197 7.99 -9.78 -16.01
C ASN A 197 8.68 -8.50 -15.49
N MET A 198 8.66 -7.41 -16.26
CA MET A 198 9.17 -6.10 -15.83
C MET A 198 8.38 -5.57 -14.62
N GLY A 199 7.05 -5.67 -14.67
CA GLY A 199 6.20 -5.30 -13.55
C GLY A 199 6.57 -6.06 -12.28
N VAL A 200 6.68 -7.38 -12.38
CA VAL A 200 7.08 -8.24 -11.23
C VAL A 200 8.50 -7.91 -10.75
N ALA A 201 9.47 -7.79 -11.67
CA ALA A 201 10.87 -7.54 -11.32
C ALA A 201 11.10 -6.21 -10.58
N LEU A 202 10.27 -5.19 -10.86
CA LEU A 202 10.38 -3.88 -10.21
C LEU A 202 9.49 -3.77 -8.96
N LEU A 203 8.26 -4.29 -9.03
CA LEU A 203 7.31 -4.11 -7.93
C LEU A 203 7.52 -5.11 -6.79
N TRP A 204 7.79 -6.38 -7.09
CA TRP A 204 7.88 -7.42 -6.05
C TRP A 204 9.03 -7.19 -5.06
N PRO A 205 10.28 -6.90 -5.46
CA PRO A 205 11.34 -6.58 -4.51
C PRO A 205 11.01 -5.39 -3.62
N LEU A 206 10.31 -4.39 -4.18
CA LEU A 206 9.86 -3.23 -3.43
C LEU A 206 8.81 -3.60 -2.37
N GLN A 207 7.87 -4.50 -2.70
CA GLN A 207 6.89 -5.01 -1.72
C GLN A 207 7.57 -5.83 -0.61
N LEU A 208 8.56 -6.67 -0.96
CA LEU A 208 9.36 -7.41 0.01
C LEU A 208 10.12 -6.48 0.97
N TYR A 209 10.73 -5.41 0.44
CA TYR A 209 11.39 -4.40 1.23
C TYR A 209 10.42 -3.72 2.22
N TRP A 210 9.26 -3.25 1.76
CA TRP A 210 8.27 -2.64 2.64
C TRP A 210 7.72 -3.62 3.66
N PHE A 211 7.49 -4.87 3.29
CA PHE A 211 7.06 -5.91 4.22
C PHE A 211 8.09 -6.13 5.35
N THR A 212 9.39 -6.15 5.02
CA THR A 212 10.44 -6.26 6.06
C THR A 212 10.43 -5.07 7.03
N LEU A 213 10.10 -3.86 6.57
CA LEU A 213 9.96 -2.69 7.44
C LEU A 213 8.74 -2.82 8.36
N ILE A 214 7.61 -3.29 7.84
CA ILE A 214 6.40 -3.55 8.63
C ILE A 214 6.69 -4.61 9.70
N LEU A 215 7.32 -5.72 9.31
CA LEU A 215 7.68 -6.81 10.23
C LEU A 215 8.62 -6.32 11.35
N LYS A 216 9.67 -5.57 11.01
CA LYS A 216 10.57 -4.96 12.00
C LYS A 216 9.83 -4.02 12.96
N GLY A 217 8.87 -3.24 12.45
CA GLY A 217 8.02 -2.37 13.27
C GLY A 217 7.15 -3.17 14.25
N ALA A 218 6.50 -4.23 13.77
CA ALA A 218 5.68 -5.11 14.58
C ALA A 218 6.50 -5.81 15.67
N LEU A 219 7.64 -6.39 15.31
CA LEU A 219 8.53 -7.06 16.29
C LEU A 219 8.99 -6.11 17.42
N ARG A 220 9.32 -4.85 17.10
CA ARG A 220 9.70 -3.86 18.12
C ARG A 220 8.58 -3.55 19.10
N LEU A 221 7.32 -3.54 18.63
CA LEU A 221 6.16 -3.32 19.51
C LEU A 221 5.98 -4.49 20.49
N PHE A 222 6.16 -5.72 20.04
CA PHE A 222 6.02 -6.91 20.86
C PHE A 222 7.17 -7.05 21.87
N THR A 223 8.42 -6.82 21.46
CA THR A 223 9.58 -6.92 22.37
C THR A 223 9.58 -5.84 23.44
N LYS A 224 9.13 -4.61 23.13
CA LYS A 224 9.03 -3.55 24.13
C LYS A 224 8.02 -3.88 25.22
N HIS A 225 6.96 -4.60 24.90
CA HIS A 225 5.93 -5.01 25.87
C HIS A 225 6.41 -6.14 26.79
N SER A 226 7.24 -7.06 26.29
CA SER A 226 7.82 -8.16 27.05
C SER A 226 8.86 -7.69 28.08
N ASN A 227 9.52 -6.54 27.86
CA ASN A 227 10.58 -6.01 28.72
C ASN A 227 10.09 -4.99 29.76
N THR A 228 8.78 -4.77 29.93
CA THR A 228 8.25 -3.92 30.99
C THR A 228 8.12 -4.77 32.28
N PRO A 229 8.93 -4.52 33.32
CA PRO A 229 8.89 -5.35 34.54
C PRO A 229 7.53 -5.19 35.23
N PRO A 230 6.96 -6.26 35.80
CA PRO A 230 5.63 -6.26 36.42
C PRO A 230 5.49 -5.28 37.61
N HIS A 231 6.59 -4.79 38.13
CA HIS A 231 6.62 -3.91 39.29
C HIS A 231 6.08 -2.48 39.03
N ARG A 232 6.01 -2.02 37.79
CA ARG A 232 5.47 -0.69 37.47
C ARG A 232 3.93 -0.64 37.33
N ALA A 233 3.27 -1.78 37.18
CA ALA A 233 1.81 -1.87 37.15
C ALA A 233 1.21 -1.78 38.58
N ALA A 234 1.91 -2.26 39.60
CA ALA A 234 1.44 -2.23 40.98
C ALA A 234 1.52 -0.84 41.64
N VAL A 235 2.48 0.01 41.22
CA VAL A 235 2.63 1.38 41.75
C VAL A 235 1.57 2.32 41.24
N LYS A 236 1.07 2.14 40.01
CA LYS A 236 -0.02 2.98 39.45
C LYS A 236 -1.40 2.68 40.03
N LEU A 237 -1.60 1.52 40.62
CA LEU A 237 -2.87 1.16 41.29
C LEU A 237 -2.95 1.71 42.73
N ASN A 238 -1.81 2.02 43.36
CA ASN A 238 -1.78 2.57 44.72
C ASN A 238 -1.81 4.11 44.78
N GLU A 239 -1.55 4.82 43.64
CA GLU A 239 -1.63 6.29 43.59
C GLU A 239 -3.01 6.82 43.11
N GLY A 240 -3.94 5.94 42.75
CA GLY A 240 -5.30 6.29 42.33
C GLY A 240 -6.38 6.08 43.40
N GLY A 241 -6.00 5.80 44.65
CA GLY A 241 -6.92 5.44 45.74
C GLY A 241 -6.76 6.30 47.02
N SER A 242 -6.52 7.62 46.87
CA SER A 242 -6.62 8.59 47.98
C SER A 242 -7.27 9.88 47.55
#